data_d54ce0e21f6c84bc2ce65fe9565f57b7
#
_entry.id   d54ce0e21f6c84bc2ce65fe9565f57b7
#
_cell.length_a   1.000
_cell.length_b   1.000
_cell.length_c   1.000
_cell.angle_alpha   90.00
_cell.angle_beta   90.00
_cell.angle_gamma   90.00
#
_symmetry.space_group_name_H-M   'P 1'
#
loop_
_entity.id
_entity.type
_entity.pdbx_description
1 polymer ?
#
loop_
_entity_poly.entity_id
_entity_poly.type
_entity_poly.pdbx_seq_one_letter_code
_entity_poly.pdbx_strand_id
1 'polypeptide(L)'
;MKASIFFVAMAVGVAGNLPEWPQFGGPNRNFIVDSKGLADAWPTGGPKKLWMRPLGEGYSEISVDQGTLYTMYRKGEQEVAIAMDAATGKTRWEYAYNASFGNMAMENGPGPHTTPLILGNRVYTVGILAILNCFDKTTGKLLWSKDLYKDFPGATRMDRGYSSSPIAYKNSIILTIGGAGHAVVALDPADGHLLWAKNDFGNSPGSPTLINVAGQDQLVAFLNEGGPAAQGLIAGLDPNNGALLWTHPHKTSWGLNIALPVWGDDGILVMSSAYGSGARALKLTREGGKTTVKELWANNRMRVHHSTMVRVGEFIYASSGDFGPAPLTAIDVRTGEIKWQERVFPKASFVYADGKFFVVDEDGGVSLATLSPAGAKVISKVSLLEHNAWTAPTLVGTKLYVRDRKSIAALEVGR
;
A
#
# COMPACT_ATOMS: atom_id res chain seq x y z
N MET A 1 -18.15 51.38 37.96
CA MET A 1 -17.17 50.61 37.20
C MET A 1 -17.33 49.13 37.56
N LYS A 2 -17.92 48.34 36.65
CA LYS A 2 -18.03 46.88 36.80
C LYS A 2 -16.99 46.23 35.86
N ALA A 3 -16.02 45.59 36.46
CA ALA A 3 -15.02 44.86 35.69
C ALA A 3 -15.57 43.47 35.32
N SER A 4 -15.73 43.22 34.01
CA SER A 4 -16.06 41.92 33.46
C SER A 4 -14.78 41.12 33.25
N ILE A 5 -14.63 40.03 34.00
CA ILE A 5 -13.53 39.09 33.85
C ILE A 5 -13.95 38.09 32.75
N PHE A 6 -13.28 38.13 31.61
CA PHE A 6 -13.41 37.10 30.55
C PHE A 6 -12.53 35.89 30.93
N PHE A 7 -13.14 34.78 31.25
CA PHE A 7 -12.46 33.48 31.29
C PHE A 7 -12.29 32.98 29.84
N VAL A 8 -11.06 32.97 29.36
CA VAL A 8 -10.68 32.25 28.14
C VAL A 8 -10.44 30.79 28.55
N ALA A 9 -11.37 29.90 28.23
CA ALA A 9 -11.17 28.48 28.35
C ALA A 9 -10.20 28.04 27.23
N MET A 10 -8.95 27.79 27.57
CA MET A 10 -8.03 27.07 26.71
C MET A 10 -8.50 25.62 26.60
N ALA A 11 -9.07 25.25 25.48
CA ALA A 11 -9.25 23.86 25.10
C ALA A 11 -7.86 23.26 24.86
N VAL A 12 -7.35 22.50 25.82
CA VAL A 12 -6.18 21.64 25.63
C VAL A 12 -6.62 20.50 24.71
N GLY A 13 -6.48 20.71 23.42
CA GLY A 13 -6.59 19.62 22.46
C GLY A 13 -5.47 18.63 22.73
N VAL A 14 -5.80 17.43 23.18
CA VAL A 14 -4.88 16.30 23.19
C VAL A 14 -4.59 16.00 21.72
N ALA A 15 -3.49 16.51 21.20
CA ALA A 15 -2.96 16.08 19.92
C ALA A 15 -2.53 14.62 20.10
N GLY A 16 -3.43 13.69 19.76
CA GLY A 16 -3.08 12.29 19.64
C GLY A 16 -2.00 12.16 18.59
N ASN A 17 -0.88 11.52 18.93
CA ASN A 17 0.17 11.22 17.95
C ASN A 17 -0.45 10.46 16.79
N LEU A 18 -0.19 10.90 15.56
CA LEU A 18 -0.61 10.18 14.36
C LEU A 18 0.05 8.80 14.34
N PRO A 19 -0.61 7.75 13.82
CA PRO A 19 -0.01 6.44 13.67
C PRO A 19 1.28 6.50 12.85
N GLU A 20 2.29 5.74 13.26
CA GLU A 20 3.63 5.77 12.65
C GLU A 20 3.66 5.17 11.24
N TRP A 21 2.87 4.10 11.01
CA TRP A 21 2.67 3.45 9.71
C TRP A 21 1.20 2.97 9.59
N PRO A 22 0.26 3.86 9.30
CA PRO A 22 -1.16 3.58 9.50
C PRO A 22 -1.81 2.72 8.41
N GLN A 23 -1.16 2.52 7.27
CA GLN A 23 -1.78 1.96 6.07
C GLN A 23 -0.74 1.47 5.07
N PHE A 24 -1.19 0.82 3.99
CA PHE A 24 -0.36 0.41 2.86
C PHE A 24 0.50 1.56 2.33
N GLY A 25 1.81 1.33 2.21
CA GLY A 25 2.78 2.33 1.75
C GLY A 25 3.09 3.45 2.75
N GLY A 26 2.71 3.28 4.04
CA GLY A 26 3.03 4.20 5.12
C GLY A 26 2.16 5.46 5.19
N PRO A 27 2.61 6.47 5.94
CA PRO A 27 1.80 7.67 6.23
C PRO A 27 1.27 8.37 4.98
N ASN A 28 2.11 8.46 3.95
CA ASN A 28 1.80 9.17 2.71
C ASN A 28 1.53 8.22 1.52
N ARG A 29 1.41 6.91 1.76
CA ARG A 29 1.22 5.87 0.71
C ARG A 29 2.24 5.94 -0.43
N ASN A 30 3.49 6.23 -0.12
CA ASN A 30 4.56 6.41 -1.11
C ASN A 30 5.86 5.67 -0.75
N PHE A 31 5.84 4.88 0.35
CA PHE A 31 7.01 4.17 0.87
C PHE A 31 8.20 5.09 1.21
N ILE A 32 7.92 6.32 1.59
CA ILE A 32 8.90 7.31 2.04
C ILE A 32 8.56 7.73 3.45
N VAL A 33 9.55 7.71 4.35
CA VAL A 33 9.39 8.15 5.74
C VAL A 33 10.54 9.06 6.17
N ASP A 34 10.24 9.98 7.07
CA ASP A 34 11.24 10.86 7.69
C ASP A 34 11.80 10.20 8.96
N SER A 35 12.66 9.19 8.76
CA SER A 35 13.41 8.54 9.84
C SER A 35 14.82 9.08 9.89
N LYS A 36 15.36 9.25 11.10
CA LYS A 36 16.72 9.77 11.36
C LYS A 36 17.53 8.76 12.18
N GLY A 37 18.84 8.94 12.18
CA GLY A 37 19.75 8.09 12.95
C GLY A 37 19.97 6.71 12.35
N LEU A 38 19.67 6.54 11.07
CA LEU A 38 19.85 5.28 10.35
C LEU A 38 21.32 5.03 10.05
N ALA A 39 21.77 3.76 10.18
CA ALA A 39 23.13 3.36 9.92
C ALA A 39 23.54 3.59 8.46
N ASP A 40 24.79 3.95 8.23
CA ASP A 40 25.35 4.13 6.89
C ASP A 40 25.80 2.81 6.26
N ALA A 41 26.02 1.77 7.08
CA ALA A 41 26.28 0.39 6.68
C ALA A 41 25.93 -0.54 7.83
N TRP A 42 25.69 -1.82 7.53
CA TRP A 42 25.49 -2.86 8.52
C TRP A 42 26.78 -3.69 8.67
N PRO A 43 26.99 -4.33 9.85
CA PRO A 43 28.08 -5.31 10.03
C PRO A 43 27.96 -6.48 9.05
N THR A 44 29.04 -7.23 8.92
CA THR A 44 29.03 -8.54 8.25
C THR A 44 28.00 -9.45 8.97
N GLY A 45 27.01 -9.95 8.25
CA GLY A 45 25.89 -10.69 8.85
C GLY A 45 24.60 -9.89 9.02
N GLY A 46 24.60 -8.60 8.63
CA GLY A 46 23.40 -7.77 8.56
C GLY A 46 23.14 -6.92 9.81
N PRO A 47 21.98 -6.26 9.88
CA PRO A 47 21.57 -5.46 11.00
C PRO A 47 21.22 -6.33 12.22
N LYS A 48 21.26 -5.76 13.42
CA LYS A 48 20.90 -6.46 14.64
C LYS A 48 19.46 -6.96 14.57
N LYS A 49 19.28 -8.27 14.59
CA LYS A 49 17.96 -8.89 14.71
C LYS A 49 17.45 -8.74 16.14
N LEU A 50 16.35 -7.98 16.32
CA LEU A 50 15.72 -7.78 17.62
C LEU A 50 14.94 -9.02 18.02
N TRP A 51 14.13 -9.51 17.10
CA TRP A 51 13.40 -10.76 17.22
C TRP A 51 13.00 -11.29 15.82
N MET A 52 12.70 -12.56 15.75
CA MET A 52 12.09 -13.24 14.59
C MET A 52 11.21 -14.35 15.11
N ARG A 53 10.05 -14.54 14.51
CA ARG A 53 9.12 -15.60 14.88
C ARG A 53 8.37 -16.16 13.69
N PRO A 54 7.82 -17.39 13.80
CA PRO A 54 6.85 -17.88 12.84
C PRO A 54 5.64 -16.98 12.73
N LEU A 55 5.14 -16.83 11.50
CA LEU A 55 3.85 -16.26 11.15
C LEU A 55 3.19 -17.22 10.16
N GLY A 56 1.97 -17.02 9.78
CA GLY A 56 1.35 -17.83 8.74
C GLY A 56 1.49 -17.20 7.35
N GLU A 57 0.92 -17.85 6.36
CA GLU A 57 0.99 -17.45 4.97
C GLU A 57 0.30 -16.11 4.69
N GLY A 58 0.67 -15.46 3.60
CA GLY A 58 0.09 -14.20 3.13
C GLY A 58 1.11 -13.11 2.88
N TYR A 59 0.62 -12.02 2.31
CA TYR A 59 1.42 -10.90 1.81
C TYR A 59 1.01 -9.56 2.43
N SER A 60 0.15 -9.59 3.46
CA SER A 60 -0.31 -8.40 4.18
C SER A 60 0.90 -7.63 4.73
N GLU A 61 0.99 -6.34 4.39
CA GLU A 61 2.01 -5.45 4.94
C GLU A 61 1.78 -5.22 6.44
N ILE A 62 2.77 -4.65 7.11
CA ILE A 62 2.75 -4.43 8.55
C ILE A 62 2.41 -2.98 8.83
N SER A 63 1.25 -2.72 9.45
CA SER A 63 0.92 -1.39 9.97
C SER A 63 1.40 -1.25 11.42
N VAL A 64 1.76 -0.03 11.82
CA VAL A 64 2.36 0.24 13.14
C VAL A 64 1.71 1.45 13.80
N ASP A 65 1.37 1.31 15.06
CA ASP A 65 0.95 2.41 15.91
C ASP A 65 1.29 2.16 17.38
N GLN A 66 1.91 3.14 18.03
CA GLN A 66 2.24 3.15 19.44
C GLN A 66 2.88 1.83 19.93
N GLY A 67 3.92 1.37 19.22
CA GLY A 67 4.64 0.15 19.55
C GLY A 67 3.84 -1.13 19.39
N THR A 68 2.78 -1.12 18.58
CA THR A 68 2.01 -2.30 18.19
C THR A 68 2.05 -2.49 16.69
N LEU A 69 2.37 -3.71 16.24
CA LEU A 69 2.32 -4.13 14.86
C LEU A 69 0.97 -4.78 14.57
N TYR A 70 0.39 -4.47 13.42
CA TYR A 70 -0.84 -5.08 12.92
C TYR A 70 -0.59 -5.65 11.52
N THR A 71 -0.96 -6.89 11.31
CA THR A 71 -0.90 -7.54 9.99
C THR A 71 -1.95 -8.63 9.91
N MET A 72 -2.00 -9.34 8.80
CA MET A 72 -2.85 -10.51 8.62
C MET A 72 -2.03 -11.70 8.15
N TYR A 73 -2.50 -12.90 8.44
CA TYR A 73 -1.93 -14.13 7.93
C TYR A 73 -2.99 -15.21 7.77
N ARG A 74 -2.65 -16.29 7.08
CA ARG A 74 -3.50 -17.46 6.90
C ARG A 74 -2.95 -18.66 7.66
N LYS A 75 -3.87 -19.40 8.28
CA LYS A 75 -3.61 -20.69 8.93
C LYS A 75 -4.68 -21.69 8.50
N GLY A 76 -4.32 -22.61 7.61
CA GLY A 76 -5.29 -23.51 6.99
C GLY A 76 -6.37 -22.73 6.22
N GLU A 77 -7.63 -22.96 6.52
CA GLU A 77 -8.77 -22.28 5.90
C GLU A 77 -9.21 -21.00 6.63
N GLN A 78 -8.44 -20.56 7.60
CA GLN A 78 -8.74 -19.33 8.35
C GLN A 78 -7.79 -18.20 7.95
N GLU A 79 -8.29 -16.98 7.89
CA GLU A 79 -7.50 -15.78 7.97
C GLU A 79 -7.50 -15.24 9.39
N VAL A 80 -6.38 -14.69 9.80
CA VAL A 80 -6.13 -14.21 11.15
C VAL A 80 -5.66 -12.76 11.09
N ALA A 81 -6.39 -11.86 11.73
CA ALA A 81 -5.89 -10.54 12.07
C ALA A 81 -5.09 -10.64 13.37
N ILE A 82 -3.90 -10.06 13.41
CA ILE A 82 -3.00 -10.16 14.56
C ILE A 82 -2.44 -8.79 14.94
N ALA A 83 -2.39 -8.53 16.26
CA ALA A 83 -1.60 -7.46 16.84
C ALA A 83 -0.45 -8.04 17.67
N MET A 84 0.73 -7.45 17.52
CA MET A 84 1.96 -7.88 18.18
C MET A 84 2.65 -6.70 18.85
N ASP A 85 3.32 -6.96 19.94
CA ASP A 85 4.24 -6.01 20.56
C ASP A 85 5.45 -5.79 19.63
N ALA A 86 5.69 -4.55 19.24
CA ALA A 86 6.72 -4.20 18.27
C ALA A 86 8.15 -4.47 18.76
N ALA A 87 8.39 -4.38 20.08
CA ALA A 87 9.70 -4.58 20.68
C ALA A 87 10.07 -6.07 20.85
N THR A 88 9.07 -6.93 21.05
CA THR A 88 9.29 -8.34 21.41
C THR A 88 8.72 -9.36 20.43
N GLY A 89 7.86 -8.94 19.52
CA GLY A 89 7.12 -9.83 18.61
C GLY A 89 6.04 -10.68 19.29
N LYS A 90 5.78 -10.50 20.59
CA LYS A 90 4.75 -11.25 21.31
C LYS A 90 3.36 -10.85 20.84
N THR A 91 2.49 -11.82 20.63
CA THR A 91 1.08 -11.59 20.30
C THR A 91 0.40 -10.83 21.44
N ARG A 92 -0.27 -9.73 21.12
CA ARG A 92 -1.18 -8.99 22.00
C ARG A 92 -2.58 -9.53 21.89
N TRP A 93 -3.07 -9.73 20.64
CA TRP A 93 -4.33 -10.36 20.34
C TRP A 93 -4.32 -10.97 18.92
N GLU A 94 -5.19 -11.92 18.70
CA GLU A 94 -5.50 -12.54 17.40
C GLU A 94 -7.00 -12.71 17.26
N TYR A 95 -7.48 -12.56 16.02
CA TYR A 95 -8.86 -12.87 15.65
C TYR A 95 -8.87 -13.69 14.37
N ALA A 96 -9.33 -14.93 14.45
CA ALA A 96 -9.42 -15.86 13.34
C ALA A 96 -10.86 -15.97 12.82
N TYR A 97 -11.03 -16.07 11.52
CA TYR A 97 -12.31 -16.30 10.86
C TYR A 97 -12.15 -17.20 9.63
N ASN A 98 -13.21 -17.91 9.28
CA ASN A 98 -13.18 -18.80 8.11
C ASN A 98 -13.10 -18.00 6.82
N ALA A 99 -12.19 -18.39 5.96
CA ALA A 99 -11.92 -17.77 4.66
C ALA A 99 -11.41 -18.82 3.67
N SER A 100 -12.21 -19.88 3.44
CA SER A 100 -11.86 -20.88 2.45
C SER A 100 -11.73 -20.26 1.06
N PHE A 101 -10.64 -20.50 0.37
CA PHE A 101 -10.38 -19.92 -0.95
C PHE A 101 -11.01 -20.73 -2.11
N GLY A 102 -11.59 -21.90 -1.85
CA GLY A 102 -12.31 -22.69 -2.86
C GLY A 102 -11.47 -22.93 -4.13
N ASN A 103 -11.94 -22.43 -5.26
CA ASN A 103 -11.29 -22.56 -6.58
C ASN A 103 -10.43 -21.35 -6.97
N MET A 104 -10.04 -20.50 -6.04
CA MET A 104 -9.15 -19.36 -6.36
C MET A 104 -7.77 -19.85 -6.81
N ALA A 105 -7.14 -19.10 -7.71
CA ALA A 105 -5.78 -19.38 -8.18
C ALA A 105 -4.75 -19.09 -7.07
N MET A 106 -4.11 -20.14 -6.57
CA MET A 106 -3.20 -20.09 -5.40
C MET A 106 -1.77 -20.56 -5.70
N GLU A 107 -1.37 -20.53 -6.97
CA GLU A 107 -0.04 -20.99 -7.41
C GLU A 107 1.13 -20.29 -6.71
N ASN A 108 0.93 -19.04 -6.29
CA ASN A 108 1.92 -18.28 -5.52
C ASN A 108 1.65 -18.34 -4.00
N GLY A 109 0.70 -19.14 -3.59
CA GLY A 109 0.23 -19.30 -2.23
C GLY A 109 -0.92 -18.36 -1.85
N PRO A 110 -1.70 -18.76 -0.85
CA PRO A 110 -2.88 -18.02 -0.41
C PRO A 110 -2.54 -16.68 0.25
N GLY A 111 -3.47 -15.68 0.09
CA GLY A 111 -3.45 -14.43 0.84
C GLY A 111 -3.65 -14.62 2.33
N PRO A 112 -3.86 -13.57 3.13
CA PRO A 112 -4.36 -12.22 2.77
C PRO A 112 -3.33 -11.35 2.05
N HIS A 113 -3.84 -10.42 1.24
CA HIS A 113 -3.03 -9.51 0.42
C HIS A 113 -3.11 -8.06 0.90
N THR A 114 -4.19 -7.67 1.56
CA THR A 114 -4.42 -6.28 1.98
C THR A 114 -3.62 -5.93 3.22
N THR A 115 -3.31 -4.66 3.37
CA THR A 115 -2.67 -4.09 4.56
C THR A 115 -3.73 -3.56 5.51
N PRO A 116 -3.63 -3.81 6.83
CA PRO A 116 -4.51 -3.21 7.81
C PRO A 116 -4.48 -1.69 7.78
N LEU A 117 -5.64 -1.05 7.90
CA LEU A 117 -5.77 0.40 8.06
C LEU A 117 -5.98 0.73 9.54
N ILE A 118 -5.17 1.63 10.09
CA ILE A 118 -5.33 2.16 11.45
C ILE A 118 -5.97 3.55 11.36
N LEU A 119 -7.10 3.72 12.04
CA LEU A 119 -7.78 5.01 12.12
C LEU A 119 -8.33 5.22 13.55
N GLY A 120 -7.77 6.19 14.25
CA GLY A 120 -8.10 6.45 15.65
C GLY A 120 -7.78 5.25 16.55
N ASN A 121 -8.78 4.76 17.28
CA ASN A 121 -8.66 3.58 18.15
C ASN A 121 -9.06 2.26 17.47
N ARG A 122 -9.12 2.23 16.16
CA ARG A 122 -9.61 1.08 15.38
C ARG A 122 -8.59 0.59 14.37
N VAL A 123 -8.67 -0.71 14.07
CA VAL A 123 -7.96 -1.38 12.99
C VAL A 123 -8.98 -2.04 12.06
N TYR A 124 -8.80 -1.83 10.77
CA TYR A 124 -9.65 -2.40 9.72
C TYR A 124 -8.83 -3.35 8.86
N THR A 125 -9.36 -4.53 8.64
CA THR A 125 -8.73 -5.57 7.82
C THR A 125 -9.70 -6.07 6.77
N VAL A 126 -9.21 -6.37 5.58
CA VAL A 126 -10.02 -6.97 4.51
C VAL A 126 -9.34 -8.27 4.08
N GLY A 127 -10.06 -9.38 4.12
CA GLY A 127 -9.56 -10.69 3.69
C GLY A 127 -9.79 -10.97 2.21
N ILE A 128 -9.26 -12.12 1.73
CA ILE A 128 -9.40 -12.54 0.32
C ILE A 128 -10.84 -12.71 -0.14
N LEU A 129 -11.77 -12.99 0.77
CA LEU A 129 -13.20 -13.07 0.49
C LEU A 129 -13.92 -11.71 0.58
N ALA A 130 -13.16 -10.60 0.66
CA ALA A 130 -13.68 -9.25 0.86
C ALA A 130 -14.48 -9.10 2.17
N ILE A 131 -14.15 -9.86 3.21
CA ILE A 131 -14.69 -9.65 4.55
C ILE A 131 -13.92 -8.50 5.19
N LEU A 132 -14.60 -7.39 5.40
CA LEU A 132 -14.08 -6.22 6.10
C LEU A 132 -14.42 -6.34 7.58
N ASN A 133 -13.40 -6.40 8.42
CA ASN A 133 -13.53 -6.43 9.88
C ASN A 133 -13.00 -5.14 10.49
N CYS A 134 -13.68 -4.63 11.50
CA CYS A 134 -13.25 -3.52 12.34
C CYS A 134 -13.03 -4.00 13.76
N PHE A 135 -11.86 -3.74 14.30
CA PHE A 135 -11.48 -4.11 15.66
C PHE A 135 -11.17 -2.89 16.51
N ASP A 136 -11.44 -2.96 17.80
CA ASP A 136 -10.74 -2.14 18.79
C ASP A 136 -9.25 -2.49 18.73
N LYS A 137 -8.39 -1.52 18.42
CA LYS A 137 -6.97 -1.78 18.16
C LYS A 137 -6.21 -2.30 19.36
N THR A 138 -6.65 -1.99 20.58
CA THR A 138 -5.98 -2.36 21.82
C THR A 138 -6.35 -3.78 22.27
N THR A 139 -7.65 -4.10 22.21
CA THR A 139 -8.19 -5.35 22.76
C THR A 139 -8.39 -6.45 21.72
N GLY A 140 -8.43 -6.11 20.42
CA GLY A 140 -8.79 -7.05 19.36
C GLY A 140 -10.27 -7.42 19.33
N LYS A 141 -11.11 -6.75 20.13
CA LYS A 141 -12.56 -6.98 20.10
C LYS A 141 -13.11 -6.61 18.73
N LEU A 142 -13.78 -7.55 18.07
CA LEU A 142 -14.53 -7.27 16.85
C LEU A 142 -15.68 -6.29 17.19
N LEU A 143 -15.66 -5.13 16.55
CA LEU A 143 -16.69 -4.10 16.71
C LEU A 143 -17.82 -4.28 15.70
N TRP A 144 -17.46 -4.52 14.44
CA TRP A 144 -18.37 -4.84 13.36
C TRP A 144 -17.64 -5.56 12.21
N SER A 145 -18.40 -6.24 11.36
CA SER A 145 -17.91 -6.96 10.19
C SER A 145 -18.89 -6.82 9.04
N LYS A 146 -18.36 -6.79 7.81
CA LYS A 146 -19.14 -6.75 6.56
C LYS A 146 -18.58 -7.72 5.53
N ASP A 147 -19.48 -8.44 4.87
CA ASP A 147 -19.19 -9.19 3.66
C ASP A 147 -19.48 -8.28 2.46
N LEU A 148 -18.42 -7.66 1.91
CA LEU A 148 -18.58 -6.70 0.82
C LEU A 148 -19.17 -7.34 -0.46
N TYR A 149 -18.91 -8.62 -0.71
CA TYR A 149 -19.48 -9.30 -1.87
C TYR A 149 -20.97 -9.64 -1.69
N LYS A 150 -21.43 -9.76 -0.45
CA LYS A 150 -22.85 -9.96 -0.14
C LYS A 150 -23.60 -8.63 -0.08
N ASP A 151 -22.99 -7.61 0.53
CA ASP A 151 -23.59 -6.29 0.70
C ASP A 151 -23.68 -5.53 -0.64
N PHE A 152 -22.78 -5.84 -1.60
CA PHE A 152 -22.74 -5.24 -2.93
C PHE A 152 -22.83 -6.32 -4.02
N PRO A 153 -24.05 -6.79 -4.35
CA PRO A 153 -24.26 -7.81 -5.38
C PRO A 153 -23.74 -7.35 -6.74
N GLY A 154 -22.99 -8.21 -7.43
CA GLY A 154 -22.34 -7.86 -8.70
C GLY A 154 -20.96 -7.25 -8.55
N ALA A 155 -20.43 -7.12 -7.33
CA ALA A 155 -19.05 -6.73 -7.08
C ALA A 155 -18.07 -7.68 -7.78
N THR A 156 -16.97 -7.13 -8.29
CA THR A 156 -15.98 -7.88 -9.06
C THR A 156 -15.21 -8.86 -8.18
N ARG A 157 -15.39 -10.15 -8.42
CA ARG A 157 -14.60 -11.21 -7.78
C ARG A 157 -13.32 -11.43 -8.59
N MET A 158 -12.19 -11.33 -7.93
CA MET A 158 -10.88 -11.53 -8.55
C MET A 158 -10.39 -12.97 -8.33
N ASP A 159 -9.71 -13.54 -9.32
CA ASP A 159 -9.29 -14.94 -9.34
C ASP A 159 -8.36 -15.33 -8.15
N ARG A 160 -7.59 -14.36 -7.64
CA ARG A 160 -6.67 -14.54 -6.49
C ARG A 160 -7.21 -13.95 -5.18
N GLY A 161 -8.49 -13.64 -5.15
CA GLY A 161 -9.14 -13.00 -4.00
C GLY A 161 -8.93 -11.47 -3.94
N TYR A 162 -9.63 -10.87 -3.02
CA TYR A 162 -9.59 -9.43 -2.80
C TYR A 162 -8.21 -8.98 -2.30
N SER A 163 -7.67 -7.89 -2.85
CA SER A 163 -6.29 -7.44 -2.57
C SER A 163 -6.10 -5.93 -2.45
N SER A 164 -7.12 -5.12 -2.77
CA SER A 164 -7.04 -3.67 -2.62
C SER A 164 -7.10 -3.26 -1.14
N SER A 165 -6.06 -2.59 -0.64
CA SER A 165 -6.02 -2.11 0.75
C SER A 165 -6.92 -0.89 0.94
N PRO A 166 -7.70 -0.82 2.04
CA PRO A 166 -8.56 0.31 2.33
C PRO A 166 -7.75 1.60 2.53
N ILE A 167 -8.39 2.75 2.31
CA ILE A 167 -7.82 4.05 2.58
C ILE A 167 -8.79 4.90 3.41
N ALA A 168 -8.27 5.66 4.36
CA ALA A 168 -9.06 6.62 5.11
C ALA A 168 -9.08 7.98 4.41
N TYR A 169 -10.24 8.61 4.41
CA TYR A 169 -10.37 10.01 4.01
C TYR A 169 -11.38 10.71 4.91
N LYS A 170 -10.93 11.72 5.67
CA LYS A 170 -11.76 12.39 6.69
C LYS A 170 -12.43 11.34 7.62
N ASN A 171 -13.75 11.31 7.67
CA ASN A 171 -14.55 10.38 8.45
C ASN A 171 -15.09 9.23 7.60
N SER A 172 -14.31 8.71 6.67
CA SER A 172 -14.71 7.58 5.85
C SER A 172 -13.57 6.59 5.61
N ILE A 173 -13.93 5.33 5.36
CA ILE A 173 -13.06 4.29 4.83
C ILE A 173 -13.51 4.05 3.40
N ILE A 174 -12.59 4.21 2.44
CA ILE A 174 -12.87 4.04 1.03
C ILE A 174 -12.26 2.73 0.53
N LEU A 175 -13.02 1.98 -0.26
CA LEU A 175 -12.63 0.70 -0.85
C LEU A 175 -13.03 0.67 -2.33
N THR A 176 -12.22 0.00 -3.14
CA THR A 176 -12.57 -0.38 -4.51
C THR A 176 -13.09 -1.80 -4.50
N ILE A 177 -14.32 -2.03 -4.94
CA ILE A 177 -14.93 -3.36 -4.95
C ILE A 177 -15.44 -3.78 -6.33
N GLY A 178 -15.57 -2.81 -7.24
CA GLY A 178 -16.08 -3.04 -8.60
C GLY A 178 -17.56 -3.34 -8.63
N GLY A 179 -18.15 -3.20 -9.80
CA GLY A 179 -19.56 -3.48 -10.07
C GLY A 179 -20.41 -2.24 -10.33
N ALA A 180 -21.57 -2.43 -10.94
CA ALA A 180 -22.47 -1.36 -11.35
C ALA A 180 -23.00 -0.57 -10.14
N GLY A 181 -22.78 0.74 -10.14
CA GLY A 181 -23.21 1.66 -9.09
C GLY A 181 -22.33 1.66 -7.83
N HIS A 182 -21.35 0.76 -7.73
CA HIS A 182 -20.55 0.60 -6.51
C HIS A 182 -19.07 0.21 -6.77
N ALA A 183 -18.51 0.64 -7.91
CA ALA A 183 -17.10 0.38 -8.19
C ALA A 183 -16.19 0.86 -7.06
N VAL A 184 -16.54 1.99 -6.45
CA VAL A 184 -15.89 2.54 -5.26
C VAL A 184 -16.95 2.86 -4.22
N VAL A 185 -16.68 2.51 -2.97
CA VAL A 185 -17.59 2.74 -1.84
C VAL A 185 -16.88 3.44 -0.70
N ALA A 186 -17.60 4.25 0.04
CA ALA A 186 -17.15 4.81 1.30
C ALA A 186 -18.09 4.38 2.43
N LEU A 187 -17.51 3.94 3.52
CA LEU A 187 -18.20 3.46 4.71
C LEU A 187 -17.85 4.32 5.92
N ASP A 188 -18.80 4.46 6.82
CA ASP A 188 -18.55 5.10 8.12
C ASP A 188 -17.61 4.22 8.97
N PRO A 189 -16.52 4.75 9.51
CA PRO A 189 -15.60 4.00 10.35
C PRO A 189 -16.24 3.47 11.63
N ALA A 190 -17.32 4.09 12.11
CA ALA A 190 -17.91 3.76 13.40
C ALA A 190 -18.65 2.43 13.40
N ASP A 191 -19.41 2.15 12.35
CA ASP A 191 -20.33 1.00 12.27
C ASP A 191 -20.37 0.33 10.89
N GLY A 192 -19.62 0.89 9.91
CA GLY A 192 -19.56 0.36 8.56
C GLY A 192 -20.78 0.67 7.70
N HIS A 193 -21.68 1.58 8.10
CA HIS A 193 -22.78 1.94 7.20
C HIS A 193 -22.28 2.64 5.93
N LEU A 194 -23.04 2.50 4.85
CA LEU A 194 -22.69 3.09 3.56
C LEU A 194 -22.88 4.61 3.58
N LEU A 195 -21.82 5.36 3.30
CA LEU A 195 -21.88 6.80 3.11
C LEU A 195 -22.18 7.16 1.64
N TRP A 196 -21.47 6.53 0.72
CA TRP A 196 -21.72 6.63 -0.71
C TRP A 196 -21.15 5.43 -1.47
N ALA A 197 -21.77 5.11 -2.62
CA ALA A 197 -21.30 4.14 -3.61
C ALA A 197 -21.42 4.77 -4.99
N LYS A 198 -20.42 4.60 -5.87
CA LYS A 198 -20.37 5.27 -7.18
C LYS A 198 -19.63 4.44 -8.22
N ASN A 199 -19.99 4.79 -9.46
CA ASN A 199 -19.37 4.32 -10.71
C ASN A 199 -19.64 2.85 -11.06
N ASP A 200 -19.45 2.50 -12.32
CA ASP A 200 -19.85 1.22 -12.93
C ASP A 200 -18.64 0.39 -13.40
N PHE A 201 -17.45 0.65 -12.84
CA PHE A 201 -16.21 -0.01 -13.22
C PHE A 201 -16.05 -1.36 -12.50
N GLY A 202 -15.32 -2.28 -13.11
CA GLY A 202 -14.78 -3.45 -12.43
C GLY A 202 -13.63 -3.10 -11.49
N ASN A 203 -13.32 -4.01 -10.56
CA ASN A 203 -12.19 -3.84 -9.64
C ASN A 203 -10.86 -4.24 -10.30
N SER A 204 -9.76 -3.72 -9.75
CA SER A 204 -8.38 -4.12 -10.01
C SER A 204 -7.66 -4.38 -8.69
N PRO A 205 -6.61 -5.22 -8.65
CA PRO A 205 -5.91 -5.54 -7.41
C PRO A 205 -5.23 -4.35 -6.72
N GLY A 206 -4.94 -3.28 -7.47
CA GLY A 206 -4.22 -2.10 -6.96
C GLY A 206 -4.98 -1.36 -5.88
N SER A 207 -4.25 -0.93 -4.87
CA SER A 207 -4.81 -0.10 -3.81
C SER A 207 -4.95 1.36 -4.26
N PRO A 208 -6.01 2.08 -3.85
CA PRO A 208 -6.18 3.49 -4.19
C PRO A 208 -5.17 4.36 -3.46
N THR A 209 -4.91 5.56 -3.98
CA THR A 209 -4.12 6.60 -3.32
C THR A 209 -4.85 7.93 -3.33
N LEU A 210 -4.48 8.83 -2.42
CA LEU A 210 -4.97 10.21 -2.38
C LEU A 210 -3.88 11.15 -2.93
N ILE A 211 -4.31 12.06 -3.79
CA ILE A 211 -3.47 13.13 -4.33
C ILE A 211 -4.16 14.48 -4.13
N ASN A 212 -3.40 15.57 -4.16
CA ASN A 212 -3.97 16.91 -4.17
C ASN A 212 -3.63 17.61 -5.48
N VAL A 213 -4.65 18.01 -6.23
CA VAL A 213 -4.48 18.72 -7.50
C VAL A 213 -4.98 20.13 -7.33
N ALA A 214 -4.06 21.09 -7.17
CA ALA A 214 -4.37 22.51 -7.00
C ALA A 214 -5.48 22.76 -5.96
N GLY A 215 -5.33 22.20 -4.76
CA GLY A 215 -6.24 22.37 -3.63
C GLY A 215 -7.44 21.41 -3.58
N GLN A 216 -7.64 20.57 -4.59
CA GLN A 216 -8.67 19.51 -4.57
C GLN A 216 -8.05 18.16 -4.28
N ASP A 217 -8.49 17.51 -3.20
CA ASP A 217 -8.17 16.12 -2.93
C ASP A 217 -8.88 15.21 -3.94
N GLN A 218 -8.15 14.25 -4.47
CA GLN A 218 -8.66 13.28 -5.44
C GLN A 218 -8.21 11.88 -5.03
N LEU A 219 -9.15 10.94 -5.05
CA LEU A 219 -8.87 9.52 -4.93
C LEU A 219 -8.48 9.00 -6.31
N VAL A 220 -7.29 8.43 -6.40
CA VAL A 220 -6.81 7.78 -7.63
C VAL A 220 -6.88 6.29 -7.45
N ALA A 221 -7.55 5.59 -8.36
CA ALA A 221 -7.72 4.15 -8.32
C ALA A 221 -7.53 3.51 -9.69
N PHE A 222 -6.90 2.35 -9.72
CA PHE A 222 -6.98 1.45 -10.86
C PHE A 222 -8.32 0.73 -10.86
N LEU A 223 -8.99 0.76 -11.99
CA LEU A 223 -10.27 0.14 -12.22
C LEU A 223 -10.26 -0.57 -13.58
N ASN A 224 -11.31 -1.31 -13.89
CA ASN A 224 -11.45 -1.97 -15.17
C ASN A 224 -12.75 -1.52 -15.85
N GLU A 225 -12.69 -1.28 -17.17
CA GLU A 225 -13.89 -1.18 -17.96
C GLU A 225 -14.61 -2.54 -17.91
N GLY A 226 -15.90 -2.53 -17.65
CA GLY A 226 -16.70 -3.77 -17.55
C GLY A 226 -16.69 -4.56 -18.86
N GLY A 227 -16.85 -5.88 -18.76
CA GLY A 227 -16.99 -6.79 -19.88
C GLY A 227 -15.88 -7.85 -19.97
N PRO A 228 -16.00 -8.80 -20.92
CA PRO A 228 -15.11 -9.97 -21.01
C PRO A 228 -13.67 -9.66 -21.44
N ALA A 229 -13.42 -8.46 -21.98
CA ALA A 229 -12.08 -7.95 -22.29
C ALA A 229 -11.73 -6.80 -21.37
N ALA A 230 -11.75 -7.05 -20.03
CA ALA A 230 -11.47 -6.04 -19.01
C ALA A 230 -10.22 -5.21 -19.37
N GLN A 231 -10.46 -3.96 -19.77
CA GLN A 231 -9.39 -3.04 -20.13
C GLN A 231 -9.15 -2.14 -18.92
N GLY A 232 -7.95 -2.22 -18.35
CA GLY A 232 -7.58 -1.41 -17.20
C GLY A 232 -7.58 0.08 -17.53
N LEU A 233 -8.01 0.87 -16.57
CA LEU A 233 -7.91 2.32 -16.56
C LEU A 233 -7.47 2.81 -15.20
N ILE A 234 -7.03 4.05 -15.15
CA ILE A 234 -6.85 4.80 -13.91
C ILE A 234 -7.89 5.92 -13.88
N ALA A 235 -8.51 6.08 -12.71
CA ALA A 235 -9.55 7.08 -12.49
C ALA A 235 -9.19 8.00 -11.31
N GLY A 236 -9.53 9.28 -11.45
CA GLY A 236 -9.56 10.23 -10.34
C GLY A 236 -11.00 10.51 -9.95
N LEU A 237 -11.29 10.43 -8.66
CA LEU A 237 -12.62 10.61 -8.09
C LEU A 237 -12.58 11.65 -6.96
N ASP A 238 -13.67 12.33 -6.74
CA ASP A 238 -13.84 13.16 -5.53
C ASP A 238 -14.03 12.23 -4.32
N PRO A 239 -13.11 12.21 -3.34
CA PRO A 239 -13.22 11.31 -2.20
C PRO A 239 -14.36 11.67 -1.24
N ASN A 240 -14.99 12.84 -1.38
CA ASN A 240 -16.13 13.21 -0.53
C ASN A 240 -17.44 12.52 -0.95
N ASN A 241 -17.60 12.20 -2.25
CA ASN A 241 -18.88 11.71 -2.78
C ASN A 241 -18.75 10.67 -3.91
N GLY A 242 -17.51 10.28 -4.28
CA GLY A 242 -17.22 9.32 -5.34
C GLY A 242 -17.47 9.83 -6.76
N ALA A 243 -17.71 11.12 -6.97
CA ALA A 243 -17.92 11.67 -8.31
C ALA A 243 -16.68 11.47 -9.18
N LEU A 244 -16.87 10.98 -10.40
CA LEU A 244 -15.80 10.80 -11.36
C LEU A 244 -15.29 12.16 -11.86
N LEU A 245 -14.00 12.42 -11.69
CA LEU A 245 -13.35 13.65 -12.14
C LEU A 245 -12.66 13.50 -13.49
N TRP A 246 -12.00 12.36 -13.68
CA TRP A 246 -11.28 12.03 -14.91
C TRP A 246 -10.98 10.53 -14.99
N THR A 247 -10.70 10.06 -16.20
CA THR A 247 -10.14 8.72 -16.46
C THR A 247 -9.00 8.80 -17.47
N HIS A 248 -8.13 7.80 -17.45
CA HIS A 248 -7.10 7.60 -18.46
C HIS A 248 -6.89 6.10 -18.70
N PRO A 249 -6.80 5.63 -19.96
CA PRO A 249 -6.55 4.22 -20.26
C PRO A 249 -5.21 3.75 -19.70
N HIS A 250 -5.21 2.60 -19.04
CA HIS A 250 -4.00 1.92 -18.57
C HIS A 250 -4.23 0.39 -18.63
N LYS A 251 -4.15 -0.15 -19.84
CA LYS A 251 -4.54 -1.51 -20.18
C LYS A 251 -3.47 -2.51 -19.79
N THR A 252 -3.87 -3.62 -19.19
CA THR A 252 -3.05 -4.81 -18.96
C THR A 252 -3.76 -6.03 -19.54
N SER A 253 -3.01 -7.09 -19.87
CA SER A 253 -3.58 -8.28 -20.50
C SER A 253 -4.72 -8.93 -19.70
N TRP A 254 -4.75 -8.77 -18.37
CA TRP A 254 -5.78 -9.39 -17.50
C TRP A 254 -6.43 -8.37 -16.54
N GLY A 255 -6.33 -7.07 -16.81
CA GLY A 255 -6.81 -6.05 -15.88
C GLY A 255 -6.03 -5.99 -14.56
N LEU A 256 -4.84 -6.58 -14.50
CA LEU A 256 -4.01 -6.68 -13.30
C LEU A 256 -3.12 -5.45 -13.14
N ASN A 257 -3.66 -4.40 -12.53
CA ASN A 257 -2.93 -3.21 -12.11
C ASN A 257 -2.74 -3.28 -10.60
N ILE A 258 -1.51 -3.42 -10.12
CA ILE A 258 -1.22 -3.76 -8.73
C ILE A 258 -0.39 -2.68 -8.04
N ALA A 259 0.72 -2.23 -8.67
CA ALA A 259 1.64 -1.28 -8.08
C ALA A 259 0.97 0.06 -7.77
N LEU A 260 1.25 0.61 -6.60
CA LEU A 260 0.69 1.88 -6.16
C LEU A 260 1.15 3.03 -7.09
N PRO A 261 0.24 3.87 -7.62
CA PRO A 261 0.64 5.06 -8.38
C PRO A 261 1.42 6.05 -7.51
N VAL A 262 2.37 6.75 -8.12
CA VAL A 262 3.25 7.70 -7.43
C VAL A 262 2.94 9.13 -7.88
N TRP A 263 2.60 9.96 -6.93
CA TRP A 263 2.29 11.39 -7.10
C TRP A 263 3.46 12.27 -6.69
N GLY A 264 3.62 13.41 -7.34
CA GLY A 264 4.56 14.45 -6.95
C GLY A 264 3.94 15.83 -6.93
N ASP A 265 4.51 16.73 -6.11
CA ASP A 265 4.06 18.12 -5.95
C ASP A 265 4.14 18.95 -7.24
N ASP A 266 4.89 18.46 -8.22
CA ASP A 266 4.93 19.02 -9.58
C ASP A 266 3.67 18.66 -10.41
N GLY A 267 2.70 17.99 -9.83
CA GLY A 267 1.45 17.60 -10.48
C GLY A 267 1.60 16.47 -11.48
N ILE A 268 2.64 15.64 -11.35
CA ILE A 268 2.86 14.46 -12.19
C ILE A 268 2.52 13.19 -11.41
N LEU A 269 1.59 12.43 -11.97
CA LEU A 269 1.21 11.10 -11.53
C LEU A 269 1.89 10.07 -12.43
N VAL A 270 2.69 9.17 -11.85
CA VAL A 270 3.30 8.05 -12.56
C VAL A 270 2.68 6.75 -12.12
N MET A 271 2.33 5.92 -13.08
CA MET A 271 1.81 4.57 -12.87
C MET A 271 2.59 3.57 -13.72
N SER A 272 2.65 2.34 -13.26
CA SER A 272 3.26 1.24 -14.02
C SER A 272 2.54 -0.05 -13.72
N SER A 273 2.41 -0.90 -14.73
CA SER A 273 1.88 -2.24 -14.59
C SER A 273 2.66 -3.23 -15.45
N ALA A 274 2.66 -4.47 -15.03
CA ALA A 274 3.14 -5.62 -15.78
C ALA A 274 2.20 -5.96 -16.97
N TYR A 275 2.42 -7.08 -17.59
CA TYR A 275 1.53 -7.69 -18.57
C TYR A 275 1.19 -6.79 -19.76
N GLY A 276 2.23 -6.20 -20.34
CA GLY A 276 2.14 -5.45 -21.60
C GLY A 276 1.77 -3.97 -21.45
N SER A 277 1.49 -3.48 -20.23
CA SER A 277 1.11 -2.08 -20.02
C SER A 277 2.30 -1.12 -20.01
N GLY A 278 3.33 -1.41 -19.18
CA GLY A 278 4.45 -0.50 -18.98
C GLY A 278 4.12 0.62 -18.00
N ALA A 279 4.92 1.69 -18.07
CA ALA A 279 4.76 2.88 -17.27
C ALA A 279 4.29 4.08 -18.12
N ARG A 280 3.60 5.01 -17.47
CA ARG A 280 3.23 6.30 -18.08
C ARG A 280 3.15 7.38 -17.01
N ALA A 281 3.37 8.62 -17.43
CA ALA A 281 3.20 9.80 -16.60
C ALA A 281 2.07 10.67 -17.13
N LEU A 282 1.23 11.12 -16.19
CA LEU A 282 0.15 12.05 -16.45
C LEU A 282 0.42 13.35 -15.72
N LYS A 283 0.39 14.47 -16.42
CA LYS A 283 0.33 15.79 -15.83
C LYS A 283 -1.13 16.11 -15.55
N LEU A 284 -1.43 16.37 -14.29
CA LEU A 284 -2.76 16.81 -13.86
C LEU A 284 -2.69 18.31 -13.53
N THR A 285 -3.62 19.07 -14.11
CA THR A 285 -3.84 20.49 -13.81
C THR A 285 -5.31 20.71 -13.50
N ARG A 286 -5.62 21.76 -12.74
CA ARG A 286 -7.00 22.09 -12.41
C ARG A 286 -7.28 23.55 -12.68
N GLU A 287 -8.23 23.81 -13.57
CA GLU A 287 -8.67 25.15 -13.97
C GLU A 287 -10.20 25.18 -14.09
N GLY A 288 -10.83 26.27 -13.65
CA GLY A 288 -12.29 26.44 -13.72
C GLY A 288 -13.08 25.31 -13.01
N GLY A 289 -12.52 24.71 -11.96
CA GLY A 289 -13.15 23.62 -11.24
C GLY A 289 -12.99 22.23 -11.87
N LYS A 290 -12.37 22.10 -13.03
CA LYS A 290 -12.16 20.84 -13.77
C LYS A 290 -10.70 20.41 -13.73
N THR A 291 -10.47 19.11 -13.56
CA THR A 291 -9.14 18.50 -13.70
C THR A 291 -8.90 18.12 -15.16
N THR A 292 -7.79 18.58 -15.70
CA THR A 292 -7.30 18.21 -17.03
C THR A 292 -6.17 17.22 -16.88
N VAL A 293 -6.18 16.15 -17.71
CA VAL A 293 -5.19 15.09 -17.71
C VAL A 293 -4.45 15.12 -19.05
N LYS A 294 -3.12 15.23 -19.01
CA LYS A 294 -2.26 15.18 -20.20
C LYS A 294 -1.21 14.09 -20.00
N GLU A 295 -1.20 13.08 -20.89
CA GLU A 295 -0.09 12.12 -20.92
C GLU A 295 1.18 12.84 -21.36
N LEU A 296 2.24 12.75 -20.54
CA LEU A 296 3.55 13.29 -20.85
C LEU A 296 4.36 12.29 -21.67
N TRP A 297 4.33 11.05 -21.24
CA TRP A 297 5.03 9.94 -21.89
C TRP A 297 4.43 8.58 -21.51
N ALA A 298 4.71 7.58 -22.35
CA ALA A 298 4.50 6.17 -22.06
C ALA A 298 5.78 5.39 -22.40
N ASN A 299 6.14 4.42 -21.57
CA ASN A 299 7.35 3.62 -21.71
C ASN A 299 7.05 2.16 -21.33
N ASN A 300 7.06 1.26 -22.31
CA ASN A 300 6.75 -0.17 -22.13
C ASN A 300 7.92 -1.01 -21.58
N ARG A 301 9.09 -0.42 -21.38
CA ARG A 301 10.25 -1.10 -20.80
C ARG A 301 10.28 -1.10 -19.28
N MET A 302 9.56 -0.18 -18.62
CA MET A 302 9.37 -0.20 -17.18
C MET A 302 8.01 -0.83 -16.86
N ARG A 303 8.00 -2.04 -16.31
CA ARG A 303 6.81 -2.87 -16.05
C ARG A 303 6.81 -3.35 -14.61
N VAL A 304 6.28 -2.54 -13.71
CA VAL A 304 6.23 -2.87 -12.29
C VAL A 304 5.02 -3.75 -12.01
N HIS A 305 5.25 -4.92 -11.42
CA HIS A 305 4.19 -5.87 -11.10
C HIS A 305 3.59 -5.56 -9.71
N HIS A 306 4.07 -6.22 -8.66
CA HIS A 306 3.61 -6.01 -7.28
C HIS A 306 4.66 -5.34 -6.39
N SER A 307 5.80 -4.96 -6.95
CA SER A 307 6.86 -4.24 -6.23
C SER A 307 6.49 -2.78 -5.97
N THR A 308 7.18 -2.16 -5.04
CA THR A 308 7.02 -0.73 -4.74
C THR A 308 7.65 0.14 -5.82
N MET A 309 7.03 1.29 -6.08
CA MET A 309 7.65 2.38 -6.82
C MET A 309 7.96 3.51 -5.84
N VAL A 310 9.20 3.97 -5.79
CA VAL A 310 9.62 5.07 -4.91
C VAL A 310 10.17 6.21 -5.73
N ARG A 311 9.58 7.39 -5.56
CA ARG A 311 10.02 8.63 -6.22
C ARG A 311 10.95 9.40 -5.30
N VAL A 312 12.17 9.66 -5.76
CA VAL A 312 13.12 10.55 -5.09
C VAL A 312 13.51 11.66 -6.07
N GLY A 313 13.04 12.86 -5.78
CA GLY A 313 13.21 14.01 -6.69
C GLY A 313 12.56 13.78 -8.06
N GLU A 314 13.37 13.86 -9.11
CA GLU A 314 12.94 13.71 -10.51
C GLU A 314 12.98 12.25 -11.00
N PHE A 315 13.28 11.27 -10.16
CA PHE A 315 13.45 9.87 -10.56
C PHE A 315 12.55 8.93 -9.77
N ILE A 316 12.07 7.89 -10.43
CA ILE A 316 11.41 6.74 -9.80
C ILE A 316 12.34 5.54 -9.91
N TYR A 317 12.42 4.80 -8.81
CA TYR A 317 13.14 3.54 -8.69
C TYR A 317 12.14 2.42 -8.43
N ALA A 318 12.24 1.32 -9.18
CA ALA A 318 11.37 0.16 -9.02
C ALA A 318 12.00 -1.10 -9.63
N SER A 319 11.62 -2.27 -9.14
CA SER A 319 11.86 -3.54 -9.84
C SER A 319 10.88 -3.69 -10.99
N SER A 320 11.40 -3.84 -12.21
CA SER A 320 10.65 -3.85 -13.46
C SER A 320 10.69 -5.23 -14.11
N GLY A 321 9.58 -5.95 -14.12
CA GLY A 321 9.45 -7.25 -14.77
C GLY A 321 8.13 -7.93 -14.44
N ASP A 322 7.65 -8.74 -15.39
CA ASP A 322 6.39 -9.50 -15.25
C ASP A 322 6.68 -10.81 -14.50
N PHE A 323 7.24 -11.78 -15.21
CA PHE A 323 7.71 -13.06 -14.68
C PHE A 323 9.23 -13.15 -14.82
N GLY A 324 9.89 -13.82 -13.89
CA GLY A 324 11.34 -13.99 -13.89
C GLY A 324 12.09 -12.72 -13.48
N PRO A 325 13.33 -12.54 -13.95
CA PRO A 325 14.18 -11.45 -13.49
C PRO A 325 13.52 -10.09 -13.66
N ALA A 326 13.47 -9.34 -12.57
CA ALA A 326 12.92 -7.99 -12.53
C ALA A 326 14.04 -6.99 -12.26
N PRO A 327 14.74 -6.48 -13.31
CA PRO A 327 15.83 -5.54 -13.11
C PRO A 327 15.36 -4.30 -12.36
N LEU A 328 16.19 -3.84 -11.44
CA LEU A 328 16.01 -2.55 -10.82
C LEU A 328 16.17 -1.46 -11.88
N THR A 329 15.24 -0.54 -11.92
CA THR A 329 15.13 0.47 -12.97
C THR A 329 15.04 1.86 -12.37
N ALA A 330 15.81 2.80 -12.91
CA ALA A 330 15.64 4.23 -12.66
C ALA A 330 15.06 4.90 -13.90
N ILE A 331 13.96 5.63 -13.74
CA ILE A 331 13.29 6.36 -14.81
C ILE A 331 13.11 7.83 -14.44
N ASP A 332 13.34 8.72 -15.40
CA ASP A 332 13.07 10.15 -15.25
C ASP A 332 11.56 10.41 -15.33
N VAL A 333 11.03 11.09 -14.32
CA VAL A 333 9.58 11.35 -14.16
C VAL A 333 9.03 12.25 -15.26
N ARG A 334 9.82 13.19 -15.76
CA ARG A 334 9.35 14.19 -16.74
C ARG A 334 9.42 13.69 -18.16
N THR A 335 10.43 12.87 -18.47
CA THR A 335 10.73 12.45 -19.85
C THR A 335 10.41 10.99 -20.13
N GLY A 336 10.30 10.15 -19.09
CA GLY A 336 10.18 8.70 -19.25
C GLY A 336 11.44 8.01 -19.75
N GLU A 337 12.59 8.71 -19.72
CA GLU A 337 13.89 8.15 -20.05
C GLU A 337 14.36 7.20 -18.96
N ILE A 338 14.68 5.98 -19.33
CA ILE A 338 15.32 5.02 -18.43
C ILE A 338 16.80 5.38 -18.35
N LYS A 339 17.25 5.78 -17.17
CA LYS A 339 18.65 6.11 -16.91
C LYS A 339 19.52 4.86 -16.87
N TRP A 340 19.02 3.83 -16.20
CA TRP A 340 19.65 2.51 -16.16
C TRP A 340 18.65 1.42 -15.79
N GLN A 341 18.98 0.17 -16.14
CA GLN A 341 18.32 -1.05 -15.69
C GLN A 341 19.40 -2.06 -15.31
N GLU A 342 19.41 -2.49 -14.04
CA GLU A 342 20.45 -3.35 -13.50
C GLU A 342 19.86 -4.54 -12.74
N ARG A 343 20.48 -5.71 -12.87
CA ARG A 343 20.11 -6.91 -12.13
C ARG A 343 20.84 -6.95 -10.78
N VAL A 344 20.50 -6.03 -9.90
CA VAL A 344 21.10 -5.88 -8.57
C VAL A 344 20.45 -6.79 -7.55
N PHE A 345 19.13 -6.91 -7.65
CA PHE A 345 18.30 -7.76 -6.80
C PHE A 345 17.40 -8.66 -7.65
N PRO A 346 16.95 -9.83 -7.13
CA PRO A 346 15.68 -10.39 -7.54
C PRO A 346 14.55 -9.36 -7.44
N LYS A 347 13.34 -9.69 -7.85
CA LYS A 347 12.23 -8.75 -7.72
C LYS A 347 12.14 -8.23 -6.28
N ALA A 348 12.17 -6.89 -6.09
CA ALA A 348 12.33 -6.29 -4.78
C ALA A 348 11.33 -5.17 -4.52
N SER A 349 10.97 -5.03 -3.26
CA SER A 349 10.23 -3.89 -2.71
C SER A 349 11.09 -3.13 -1.73
N PHE A 350 10.86 -1.82 -1.59
CA PHE A 350 11.69 -0.95 -0.75
C PHE A 350 10.89 0.11 -0.01
N VAL A 351 11.49 0.59 1.08
CA VAL A 351 11.14 1.85 1.73
C VAL A 351 12.36 2.77 1.69
N TYR A 352 12.11 4.06 1.49
CA TYR A 352 13.15 5.09 1.44
C TYR A 352 13.11 5.98 2.67
N ALA A 353 14.27 6.21 3.26
CA ALA A 353 14.47 7.13 4.38
C ALA A 353 15.94 7.61 4.43
N ASP A 354 16.17 8.86 4.80
CA ASP A 354 17.50 9.42 5.09
C ASP A 354 18.53 9.15 3.98
N GLY A 355 18.13 9.30 2.71
CA GLY A 355 18.99 9.07 1.55
C GLY A 355 19.25 7.60 1.21
N LYS A 356 18.61 6.65 1.87
CA LYS A 356 18.86 5.22 1.79
C LYS A 356 17.60 4.43 1.42
N PHE A 357 17.79 3.32 0.72
CA PHE A 357 16.76 2.35 0.39
C PHE A 357 16.96 1.09 1.24
N PHE A 358 15.94 0.72 1.99
CA PHE A 358 15.85 -0.54 2.71
C PHE A 358 15.05 -1.50 1.83
N VAL A 359 15.69 -2.56 1.38
CA VAL A 359 15.22 -3.44 0.30
C VAL A 359 14.90 -4.81 0.87
N VAL A 360 13.76 -5.38 0.46
CA VAL A 360 13.45 -6.80 0.61
C VAL A 360 13.26 -7.37 -0.78
N ASP A 361 14.09 -8.36 -1.15
CA ASP A 361 13.96 -9.06 -2.42
C ASP A 361 13.17 -10.36 -2.27
N GLU A 362 12.62 -10.88 -3.37
CA GLU A 362 11.71 -12.04 -3.36
C GLU A 362 12.36 -13.34 -2.84
N ASP A 363 13.69 -13.44 -2.88
CA ASP A 363 14.45 -14.57 -2.35
C ASP A 363 14.76 -14.45 -0.86
N GLY A 364 14.25 -13.39 -0.21
CA GLY A 364 14.39 -13.15 1.22
C GLY A 364 15.64 -12.38 1.61
N GLY A 365 16.34 -11.79 0.66
CA GLY A 365 17.44 -10.86 0.92
C GLY A 365 16.94 -9.54 1.51
N VAL A 366 17.58 -9.09 2.58
CA VAL A 366 17.36 -7.75 3.17
C VAL A 366 18.62 -6.93 2.94
N SER A 367 18.46 -5.76 2.31
CA SER A 367 19.63 -4.96 1.88
C SER A 367 19.48 -3.48 2.23
N LEU A 368 20.61 -2.82 2.42
CA LEU A 368 20.76 -1.38 2.47
C LEU A 368 21.44 -0.92 1.19
N ALA A 369 20.85 0.03 0.49
CA ALA A 369 21.35 0.53 -0.78
C ALA A 369 21.18 2.04 -0.92
N THR A 370 21.99 2.65 -1.77
CA THR A 370 21.74 3.98 -2.33
C THR A 370 21.45 3.85 -3.82
N LEU A 371 20.42 4.53 -4.27
CA LEU A 371 20.04 4.58 -5.68
C LEU A 371 20.09 6.04 -6.15
N SER A 372 20.65 6.25 -7.31
CA SER A 372 20.79 7.57 -7.93
C SER A 372 20.58 7.44 -9.45
N PRO A 373 20.47 8.55 -10.20
CA PRO A 373 20.44 8.49 -11.67
C PRO A 373 21.69 7.89 -12.30
N ALA A 374 22.81 7.82 -11.55
CA ALA A 374 24.08 7.27 -12.02
C ALA A 374 24.21 5.74 -11.81
N GLY A 375 23.30 5.12 -11.02
CA GLY A 375 23.34 3.69 -10.76
C GLY A 375 22.90 3.31 -9.35
N ALA A 376 22.94 2.02 -9.07
CA ALA A 376 22.65 1.41 -7.78
C ALA A 376 23.93 0.99 -7.06
N LYS A 377 23.99 1.27 -5.74
CA LYS A 377 25.09 0.80 -4.87
C LYS A 377 24.50 0.04 -3.69
N VAL A 378 24.68 -1.27 -3.66
CA VAL A 378 24.40 -2.08 -2.47
C VAL A 378 25.50 -1.84 -1.44
N ILE A 379 25.09 -1.43 -0.25
CA ILE A 379 26.00 -1.12 0.86
C ILE A 379 26.16 -2.36 1.74
N SER A 380 25.04 -2.99 2.09
CA SER A 380 25.00 -4.19 2.93
C SER A 380 23.87 -5.10 2.49
N LYS A 381 24.07 -6.42 2.61
CA LYS A 381 23.04 -7.44 2.29
C LYS A 381 23.13 -8.62 3.24
N VAL A 382 22.00 -9.18 3.63
CA VAL A 382 21.87 -10.42 4.40
C VAL A 382 20.71 -11.25 3.86
N SER A 383 20.84 -12.57 3.80
CA SER A 383 19.73 -13.49 3.58
C SER A 383 19.05 -13.77 4.91
N LEU A 384 17.79 -13.40 5.06
CA LEU A 384 17.06 -13.46 6.33
C LEU A 384 15.74 -14.19 6.23
N LEU A 385 15.03 -14.01 5.14
CA LEU A 385 13.70 -14.53 4.89
C LEU A 385 13.75 -15.66 3.86
N GLU A 386 12.60 -16.29 3.59
CA GLU A 386 12.48 -17.31 2.55
C GLU A 386 11.78 -16.75 1.29
N HIS A 387 11.89 -17.45 0.20
CA HIS A 387 11.10 -17.20 -1.01
C HIS A 387 9.61 -17.51 -0.72
N ASN A 388 8.65 -16.77 -1.06
CA ASN A 388 8.39 -15.50 -1.73
C ASN A 388 8.29 -14.36 -0.69
N ALA A 389 9.30 -13.54 -0.51
CA ALA A 389 9.24 -12.39 0.38
C ALA A 389 8.75 -11.13 -0.38
N TRP A 390 7.48 -11.11 -0.78
CA TRP A 390 6.90 -10.07 -1.62
C TRP A 390 6.30 -8.89 -0.83
N THR A 391 6.23 -9.00 0.48
CA THR A 391 5.72 -7.92 1.32
C THR A 391 6.72 -6.77 1.39
N ALA A 392 6.26 -5.54 1.15
CA ALA A 392 7.10 -4.37 1.29
C ALA A 392 7.56 -4.19 2.75
N PRO A 393 8.81 -3.72 2.97
CA PRO A 393 9.31 -3.46 4.32
C PRO A 393 8.61 -2.26 4.96
N THR A 394 8.41 -2.32 6.27
CA THR A 394 7.87 -1.23 7.09
C THR A 394 8.97 -0.65 7.96
N LEU A 395 9.22 0.65 7.87
CA LEU A 395 10.26 1.35 8.65
C LEU A 395 9.65 2.39 9.59
N VAL A 396 9.90 2.24 10.89
CA VAL A 396 9.45 3.17 11.93
C VAL A 396 10.62 3.55 12.83
N GLY A 397 11.01 4.80 12.83
CA GLY A 397 12.23 5.25 13.49
C GLY A 397 13.44 4.47 12.95
N THR A 398 14.12 3.72 13.82
CA THR A 398 15.25 2.86 13.44
C THR A 398 14.88 1.37 13.38
N LYS A 399 13.61 1.04 13.43
CA LYS A 399 13.14 -0.35 13.39
C LYS A 399 12.59 -0.71 12.02
N LEU A 400 13.19 -1.71 11.38
CA LEU A 400 12.73 -2.27 10.11
C LEU A 400 12.00 -3.58 10.39
N TYR A 401 10.72 -3.64 10.00
CA TYR A 401 9.90 -4.83 10.08
C TYR A 401 9.77 -5.44 8.70
N VAL A 402 10.05 -6.74 8.62
CA VAL A 402 10.04 -7.50 7.36
C VAL A 402 9.36 -8.84 7.56
N ARG A 403 8.75 -9.39 6.51
CA ARG A 403 8.14 -10.71 6.52
C ARG A 403 8.21 -11.40 5.18
N ASP A 404 8.16 -12.73 5.23
CA ASP A 404 7.79 -13.61 4.14
C ASP A 404 6.45 -14.31 4.43
N ARG A 405 6.20 -15.45 3.81
CA ARG A 405 4.99 -16.27 4.01
C ARG A 405 5.03 -17.16 5.24
N LYS A 406 6.14 -17.21 5.98
CA LYS A 406 6.32 -18.11 7.14
C LYS A 406 6.77 -17.38 8.39
N SER A 407 7.43 -16.25 8.23
CA SER A 407 8.13 -15.56 9.31
C SER A 407 7.93 -14.05 9.27
N ILE A 408 8.04 -13.43 10.41
CA ILE A 408 8.11 -12.00 10.60
C ILE A 408 9.28 -11.66 11.52
N ALA A 409 10.00 -10.59 11.21
CA ALA A 409 11.16 -10.14 11.98
C ALA A 409 11.18 -8.64 12.20
N ALA A 410 11.80 -8.22 13.29
CA ALA A 410 12.18 -6.84 13.56
C ALA A 410 13.71 -6.72 13.61
N LEU A 411 14.21 -5.70 12.92
CA LEU A 411 15.63 -5.41 12.80
C LEU A 411 15.93 -4.01 13.31
N GLU A 412 17.05 -3.84 14.02
CA GLU A 412 17.60 -2.53 14.35
C GLU A 412 18.49 -2.06 13.20
N VAL A 413 18.08 -1.00 12.53
CA VAL A 413 18.81 -0.40 11.40
C VAL A 413 19.38 0.99 11.71
N GLY A 414 19.34 1.39 12.98
CA GLY A 414 19.97 2.59 13.50
C GLY A 414 21.49 2.44 13.67
N ARG A 415 22.14 3.58 13.97
CA ARG A 415 23.58 3.69 14.28
C ARG A 415 23.94 3.04 15.61
#